data_bac8e430339f8b8641b096f62b0729e3
#
_entry.id   bac8e430339f8b8641b096f62b0729e3
#
_cell.length_a   1.000
_cell.length_b   1.000
_cell.length_c   1.000
_cell.angle_alpha   90.00
_cell.angle_beta   90.00
_cell.angle_gamma   90.00
#
_symmetry.space_group_name_H-M   'P 1'
#
loop_
_entity.id
_entity.type
_entity.pdbx_description
1 polymer ?
#
loop_
_entity_poly.entity_id
_entity_poly.type
_entity_poly.pdbx_seq_one_letter_code
_entity_poly.pdbx_strand_id
1 'polypeptide(L)'
;MESTINSIVTLSADEGHSISVVGDTYKIIIGGEQTNGTYSLIDMLIPPEGGPPPHSHVTYQESFYIIDGQIEVITKEKKYSATKGSYVNIPFNGPVHKFTSKADKNAHILCLITPAGMEKLFEEIGKQVEDGMFLPPPSQMTPEEQKQIKSIAEKYGQKLYPPNYLD
;
A
#
# COMPACT_ATOMS: atom_id res chain seq x y z
N MET A 1 -27.91 -0.87 -12.18
CA MET A 1 -27.09 0.04 -13.01
C MET A 1 -26.20 0.78 -12.04
N GLU A 2 -24.90 0.51 -12.03
CA GLU A 2 -23.94 1.33 -11.30
C GLU A 2 -23.95 2.72 -11.94
N SER A 3 -24.19 3.76 -11.16
CA SER A 3 -24.19 5.12 -11.65
C SER A 3 -22.74 5.51 -11.91
N THR A 4 -22.37 5.60 -13.19
CA THR A 4 -21.04 6.12 -13.57
C THR A 4 -20.93 7.57 -13.08
N ILE A 5 -19.88 7.87 -12.31
CA ILE A 5 -19.58 9.25 -11.90
C ILE A 5 -19.13 10.01 -13.15
N ASN A 6 -19.90 11.02 -13.52
CA ASN A 6 -19.63 11.87 -14.68
C ASN A 6 -19.57 13.35 -14.28
N SER A 7 -19.00 13.62 -13.12
CA SER A 7 -18.82 14.96 -12.57
C SER A 7 -17.40 15.12 -12.05
N ILE A 8 -16.97 16.37 -11.92
CA ILE A 8 -15.70 16.67 -11.26
C ILE A 8 -15.81 16.25 -9.79
N VAL A 9 -14.85 15.46 -9.31
CA VAL A 9 -14.68 15.12 -7.90
C VAL A 9 -13.54 15.96 -7.34
N THR A 10 -13.81 16.65 -6.23
CA THR A 10 -12.79 17.40 -5.48
C THR A 10 -12.78 16.91 -4.04
N LEU A 11 -11.59 16.77 -3.48
CA LEU A 11 -11.37 16.38 -2.10
C LEU A 11 -10.45 17.41 -1.45
N SER A 12 -10.84 17.91 -0.28
CA SER A 12 -10.00 18.78 0.52
C SER A 12 -8.94 17.97 1.29
N ALA A 13 -7.95 18.65 1.85
CA ALA A 13 -6.84 17.99 2.53
C ALA A 13 -7.24 17.16 3.77
N ASP A 14 -8.36 17.50 4.38
CA ASP A 14 -8.95 16.82 5.53
C ASP A 14 -9.96 15.72 5.16
N GLU A 15 -10.27 15.56 3.89
CA GLU A 15 -11.11 14.46 3.39
C GLU A 15 -10.28 13.20 3.13
N GLY A 16 -10.95 12.08 2.94
CA GLY A 16 -10.34 10.75 2.94
C GLY A 16 -10.38 10.13 4.34
N HIS A 17 -9.81 8.95 4.46
CA HIS A 17 -9.74 8.28 5.77
C HIS A 17 -8.41 7.57 5.96
N SER A 18 -7.88 7.64 7.17
CA SER A 18 -6.61 7.05 7.54
C SER A 18 -6.79 5.74 8.27
N ILE A 19 -5.98 4.77 7.90
CA ILE A 19 -5.93 3.43 8.47
C ILE A 19 -4.51 3.04 8.81
N SER A 20 -4.32 2.36 9.93
CA SER A 20 -3.05 1.71 10.25
C SER A 20 -3.04 0.30 9.70
N VAL A 21 -2.04 -0.03 8.92
CA VAL A 21 -1.84 -1.34 8.28
C VAL A 21 -0.49 -1.90 8.73
N VAL A 22 -0.51 -2.79 9.72
CA VAL A 22 0.68 -3.50 10.24
C VAL A 22 1.83 -2.55 10.63
N GLY A 23 1.50 -1.39 11.19
CA GLY A 23 2.48 -0.39 11.64
C GLY A 23 2.68 0.79 10.71
N ASP A 24 2.32 0.67 9.44
CA ASP A 24 2.28 1.78 8.50
C ASP A 24 0.95 2.56 8.64
N THR A 25 0.90 3.79 8.15
CA THR A 25 -0.34 4.58 8.10
C THR A 25 -0.64 4.97 6.67
N TYR A 26 -1.82 4.58 6.20
CA TYR A 26 -2.30 4.82 4.84
C TYR A 26 -3.55 5.70 4.89
N LYS A 27 -3.52 6.83 4.19
CA LYS A 27 -4.71 7.65 3.96
C LYS A 27 -5.23 7.36 2.55
N ILE A 28 -6.42 6.77 2.47
CA ILE A 28 -7.11 6.60 1.19
C ILE A 28 -7.67 7.95 0.80
N ILE A 29 -7.04 8.58 -0.19
CA ILE A 29 -7.47 9.89 -0.73
C ILE A 29 -8.70 9.67 -1.59
N ILE A 30 -8.61 8.77 -2.58
CA ILE A 30 -9.69 8.46 -3.51
C ILE A 30 -9.63 6.98 -3.88
N GLY A 31 -10.76 6.34 -3.98
CA GLY A 31 -10.89 4.93 -4.32
C GLY A 31 -11.69 4.67 -5.60
N GLY A 32 -11.92 3.39 -5.87
CA GLY A 32 -12.63 2.94 -7.06
C GLY A 32 -14.06 3.45 -7.17
N GLU A 33 -14.71 3.73 -6.07
CA GLU A 33 -16.07 4.28 -6.08
C GLU A 33 -16.14 5.67 -6.73
N GLN A 34 -15.13 6.52 -6.48
CA GLN A 34 -15.06 7.86 -7.03
C GLN A 34 -14.40 7.92 -8.41
N THR A 35 -13.65 6.89 -8.81
CA THR A 35 -12.90 6.85 -10.08
C THR A 35 -13.49 5.91 -11.12
N ASN A 36 -14.73 5.42 -10.90
CA ASN A 36 -15.36 4.38 -11.73
C ASN A 36 -14.47 3.13 -11.89
N GLY A 37 -13.78 2.72 -10.81
CA GLY A 37 -12.90 1.55 -10.81
C GLY A 37 -11.55 1.76 -11.51
N THR A 38 -11.25 2.96 -11.99
CA THR A 38 -10.07 3.19 -12.81
C THR A 38 -8.79 3.16 -11.99
N TYR A 39 -8.75 3.82 -10.84
CA TYR A 39 -7.59 3.87 -9.95
C TYR A 39 -7.99 4.18 -8.51
N SER A 40 -7.09 3.89 -7.59
CA SER A 40 -7.09 4.44 -6.24
C SER A 40 -5.78 5.19 -5.98
N LEU A 41 -5.85 6.22 -5.14
CA LEU A 41 -4.72 7.04 -4.73
C LEU A 41 -4.63 7.03 -3.20
N ILE A 42 -3.47 6.66 -2.70
CA ILE A 42 -3.22 6.45 -1.28
C ILE A 42 -1.97 7.22 -0.87
N ASP A 43 -2.11 8.04 0.15
CA ASP A 43 -1.00 8.71 0.82
C ASP A 43 -0.49 7.79 1.94
N MET A 44 0.78 7.41 1.88
CA MET A 44 1.39 6.42 2.77
C MET A 44 2.49 7.05 3.61
N LEU A 45 2.38 6.91 4.92
CA LEU A 45 3.45 7.20 5.87
C LEU A 45 4.02 5.88 6.39
N ILE A 46 5.30 5.64 6.11
CA ILE A 46 6.00 4.42 6.43
C ILE A 46 7.08 4.72 7.47
N PRO A 47 6.97 4.19 8.69
CA PRO A 47 7.99 4.42 9.72
C PRO A 47 9.33 3.77 9.35
N PRO A 48 10.44 4.13 10.02
CA PRO A 48 11.72 3.48 9.82
C PRO A 48 11.60 1.96 9.88
N GLU A 49 12.22 1.25 8.92
CA GLU A 49 12.16 -0.20 8.72
C GLU A 49 10.74 -0.77 8.47
N GLY A 50 9.71 0.08 8.36
CA GLY A 50 8.35 -0.31 7.94
C GLY A 50 8.27 -0.67 6.47
N GLY A 51 7.12 -1.20 6.08
CA GLY A 51 6.80 -1.63 4.72
C GLY A 51 6.18 -3.03 4.67
N PRO A 52 5.60 -3.42 3.53
CA PRO A 52 4.89 -4.68 3.38
C PRO A 52 5.85 -5.89 3.35
N PRO A 53 5.37 -7.10 3.72
CA PRO A 53 6.10 -8.33 3.48
C PRO A 53 6.25 -8.61 1.97
N PRO A 54 7.10 -9.60 1.57
CA PRO A 54 7.19 -10.02 0.17
C PRO A 54 5.83 -10.40 -0.40
N HIS A 55 5.47 -9.81 -1.55
CA HIS A 55 4.19 -10.05 -2.22
C HIS A 55 4.30 -9.89 -3.74
N SER A 56 3.29 -10.34 -4.44
CA SER A 56 3.10 -10.10 -5.87
C SER A 56 1.64 -9.86 -6.20
N HIS A 57 1.37 -9.22 -7.32
CA HIS A 57 0.03 -8.98 -7.83
C HIS A 57 -0.02 -9.11 -9.35
N VAL A 58 -1.08 -9.74 -9.86
CA VAL A 58 -1.26 -10.02 -11.29
C VAL A 58 -2.22 -9.04 -11.92
N THR A 59 -3.28 -8.66 -11.18
CA THR A 59 -4.46 -7.99 -11.70
C THR A 59 -4.42 -6.45 -11.63
N TYR A 60 -3.39 -5.89 -11.02
CA TYR A 60 -3.18 -4.45 -10.93
C TYR A 60 -1.68 -4.12 -11.02
N GLN A 61 -1.41 -2.89 -11.40
CA GLN A 61 -0.08 -2.29 -11.23
C GLN A 61 -0.11 -1.27 -10.11
N GLU A 62 1.03 -1.09 -9.48
CA GLU A 62 1.22 -0.20 -8.35
C GLU A 62 2.39 0.74 -8.64
N SER A 63 2.19 2.03 -8.39
CA SER A 63 3.22 3.03 -8.63
C SER A 63 3.43 3.87 -7.40
N PHE A 64 4.69 4.15 -7.07
CA PHE A 64 5.08 5.00 -5.95
C PHE A 64 5.76 6.27 -6.45
N TYR A 65 5.36 7.40 -5.91
CA TYR A 65 6.11 8.65 -5.99
C TYR A 65 6.58 9.02 -4.59
N ILE A 66 7.87 9.21 -4.40
CA ILE A 66 8.45 9.49 -3.10
C ILE A 66 8.37 11.00 -2.84
N ILE A 67 7.51 11.39 -1.90
CA ILE A 67 7.31 12.79 -1.51
C ILE A 67 8.45 13.23 -0.58
N ASP A 68 8.82 12.38 0.40
CA ASP A 68 9.92 12.62 1.32
C ASP A 68 10.48 11.29 1.87
N GLY A 69 11.74 11.31 2.34
CA GLY A 69 12.41 10.14 2.85
C GLY A 69 12.98 9.22 1.76
N GLN A 70 13.12 7.95 2.08
CA GLN A 70 13.73 6.94 1.22
C GLN A 70 13.13 5.56 1.48
N ILE A 71 12.89 4.81 0.40
CA ILE A 71 12.58 3.38 0.46
C ILE A 71 13.59 2.57 -0.36
N GLU A 72 13.78 1.32 0.04
CA GLU A 72 14.46 0.32 -0.76
C GLU A 72 13.44 -0.71 -1.26
N VAL A 73 13.24 -0.79 -2.56
CA VAL A 73 12.40 -1.81 -3.20
C VAL A 73 13.28 -3.01 -3.51
N ILE A 74 12.86 -4.18 -3.05
CA ILE A 74 13.65 -5.40 -3.07
C ILE A 74 12.91 -6.46 -3.89
N THR A 75 13.60 -7.03 -4.86
CA THR A 75 13.21 -8.24 -5.60
C THR A 75 14.27 -9.31 -5.40
N LYS A 76 14.04 -10.52 -5.90
CA LYS A 76 15.04 -11.59 -5.82
C LYS A 76 16.32 -11.27 -6.60
N GLU A 77 16.21 -10.44 -7.63
CA GLU A 77 17.32 -10.15 -8.56
C GLU A 77 18.04 -8.85 -8.19
N LYS A 78 17.33 -7.88 -7.63
CA LYS A 78 17.88 -6.53 -7.47
C LYS A 78 17.20 -5.74 -6.35
N LYS A 79 17.96 -4.81 -5.79
CA LYS A 79 17.49 -3.76 -4.87
C LYS A 79 17.52 -2.41 -5.58
N TYR A 80 16.48 -1.63 -5.40
CA TYR A 80 16.31 -0.31 -5.98
C TYR A 80 16.11 0.71 -4.87
N SER A 81 17.00 1.68 -4.78
CA SER A 81 16.84 2.79 -3.85
C SER A 81 16.00 3.88 -4.51
N ALA A 82 14.94 4.31 -3.84
CA ALA A 82 14.08 5.40 -4.25
C ALA A 82 14.04 6.48 -3.17
N THR A 83 14.46 7.68 -3.53
CA THR A 83 14.52 8.85 -2.66
C THR A 83 13.52 9.91 -3.11
N LYS A 84 13.40 11.01 -2.38
CA LYS A 84 12.53 12.14 -2.73
C LYS A 84 12.59 12.49 -4.21
N GLY A 85 11.43 12.55 -4.88
CA GLY A 85 11.29 12.79 -6.30
C GLY A 85 11.44 11.55 -7.19
N SER A 86 11.81 10.40 -6.63
CA SER A 86 11.87 9.15 -7.39
C SER A 86 10.47 8.60 -7.68
N TYR A 87 10.38 7.89 -8.79
CA TYR A 87 9.19 7.13 -9.19
C TYR A 87 9.54 5.64 -9.33
N VAL A 88 8.67 4.79 -8.82
CA VAL A 88 8.77 3.33 -8.93
C VAL A 88 7.47 2.81 -9.54
N ASN A 89 7.54 1.90 -10.48
CA ASN A 89 6.38 1.21 -11.02
C ASN A 89 6.54 -0.31 -10.90
N ILE A 90 5.61 -0.94 -10.25
CA ILE A 90 5.46 -2.39 -10.20
C ILE A 90 4.39 -2.76 -11.23
N PRO A 91 4.74 -3.39 -12.36
CA PRO A 91 3.80 -3.66 -13.44
C PRO A 91 2.81 -4.77 -13.08
N PHE A 92 1.77 -4.93 -13.89
CA PHE A 92 0.92 -6.11 -13.88
C PHE A 92 1.79 -7.36 -13.99
N ASN A 93 1.48 -8.38 -13.18
CA ASN A 93 2.23 -9.63 -13.14
C ASN A 93 3.74 -9.42 -12.94
N GLY A 94 4.12 -8.40 -12.19
CA GLY A 94 5.51 -8.09 -11.84
C GLY A 94 6.14 -9.13 -10.91
N PRO A 95 7.45 -9.01 -10.66
CA PRO A 95 8.16 -9.93 -9.78
C PRO A 95 7.66 -9.84 -8.34
N VAL A 96 7.91 -10.89 -7.55
CA VAL A 96 7.75 -10.81 -6.09
C VAL A 96 8.65 -9.70 -5.57
N HIS A 97 8.07 -8.81 -4.80
CA HIS A 97 8.75 -7.63 -4.26
C HIS A 97 8.31 -7.30 -2.84
N LYS A 98 9.11 -6.52 -2.18
CA LYS A 98 8.78 -5.78 -0.95
C LYS A 98 9.45 -4.42 -1.03
N PHE A 99 9.02 -3.47 -0.22
CA PHE A 99 9.85 -2.31 0.07
C PHE A 99 10.04 -2.14 1.58
N THR A 100 11.08 -1.42 1.95
CA THR A 100 11.37 -1.09 3.34
C THR A 100 11.80 0.38 3.41
N SER A 101 11.25 1.12 4.36
CA SER A 101 11.72 2.48 4.64
C SER A 101 13.16 2.42 5.16
N LYS A 102 14.06 3.20 4.56
CA LYS A 102 15.47 3.34 4.95
C LYS A 102 15.79 4.75 5.46
N ALA A 103 14.75 5.53 5.73
CA ALA A 103 14.89 6.85 6.33
C ALA A 103 14.99 6.75 7.87
N ASP A 104 15.68 7.72 8.48
CA ASP A 104 15.71 7.88 9.94
C ASP A 104 14.39 8.41 10.51
N LYS A 105 13.51 8.88 9.65
CA LYS A 105 12.15 9.34 9.89
C LYS A 105 11.18 8.63 8.95
N ASN A 106 9.89 8.87 9.10
CA ASN A 106 8.88 8.29 8.21
C ASN A 106 9.19 8.64 6.75
N ALA A 107 9.15 7.64 5.88
CA ALA A 107 9.06 7.89 4.45
C ALA A 107 7.62 8.28 4.10
N HIS A 108 7.46 9.26 3.19
CA HIS A 108 6.18 9.75 2.70
C HIS A 108 6.05 9.43 1.22
N ILE A 109 5.04 8.65 0.87
CA ILE A 109 4.89 8.06 -0.46
C ILE A 109 3.47 8.30 -0.95
N LEU A 110 3.33 8.70 -2.19
CA LEU A 110 2.05 8.66 -2.89
C LEU A 110 1.97 7.38 -3.72
N CYS A 111 0.98 6.55 -3.43
CA CYS A 111 0.74 5.27 -4.09
C CYS A 111 -0.48 5.36 -5.02
N LEU A 112 -0.27 5.08 -6.30
CA LEU A 112 -1.32 4.95 -7.31
C LEU A 112 -1.49 3.49 -7.71
N ILE A 113 -2.69 2.98 -7.62
CA ILE A 113 -3.05 1.59 -7.96
C ILE A 113 -4.06 1.58 -9.10
N THR A 114 -3.77 0.84 -10.16
CA THR A 114 -4.61 0.74 -11.37
C THR A 114 -4.76 -0.71 -11.82
N PRO A 115 -6.01 -1.22 -12.03
CA PRO A 115 -7.28 -0.61 -11.63
C PRO A 115 -7.43 -0.48 -10.12
N ALA A 116 -8.44 0.26 -9.68
CA ALA A 116 -8.79 0.35 -8.26
C ALA A 116 -9.24 -0.99 -7.68
N GLY A 117 -9.26 -1.09 -6.35
CA GLY A 117 -9.75 -2.26 -5.62
C GLY A 117 -8.84 -2.69 -4.47
N MET A 118 -7.55 -2.37 -4.55
CA MET A 118 -6.59 -2.70 -3.49
C MET A 118 -6.82 -1.89 -2.21
N GLU A 119 -7.37 -0.70 -2.31
CA GLU A 119 -7.76 0.09 -1.14
C GLU A 119 -8.69 -0.69 -0.20
N LYS A 120 -9.55 -1.55 -0.75
CA LYS A 120 -10.46 -2.41 0.02
C LYS A 120 -9.73 -3.48 0.84
N LEU A 121 -8.58 -3.97 0.37
CA LEU A 121 -7.72 -4.83 1.18
C LEU A 121 -7.24 -4.08 2.42
N PHE A 122 -6.75 -2.87 2.26
CA PHE A 122 -6.25 -2.08 3.39
C PHE A 122 -7.36 -1.73 4.37
N GLU A 123 -8.55 -1.41 3.88
CA GLU A 123 -9.73 -1.18 4.72
C GLU A 123 -10.14 -2.42 5.52
N GLU A 124 -10.04 -3.62 4.92
CA GLU A 124 -10.46 -4.88 5.56
C GLU A 124 -9.46 -5.36 6.63
N ILE A 125 -8.16 -5.15 6.43
CA ILE A 125 -7.11 -5.59 7.38
C ILE A 125 -6.67 -4.49 8.35
N GLY A 126 -6.86 -3.22 7.99
CA GLY A 126 -6.39 -2.06 8.75
C GLY A 126 -7.32 -1.69 9.90
N LYS A 127 -6.84 -0.77 10.73
CA LYS A 127 -7.61 -0.15 11.81
C LYS A 127 -7.69 1.35 11.57
N GLN A 128 -8.89 1.91 11.63
CA GLN A 128 -9.08 3.34 11.47
C GLN A 128 -8.27 4.12 12.52
N VAL A 129 -7.60 5.18 12.08
CA VAL A 129 -6.80 6.09 12.91
C VAL A 129 -7.01 7.54 12.46
N GLU A 130 -6.58 8.50 13.27
CA GLU A 130 -6.46 9.89 12.84
C GLU A 130 -5.29 10.07 11.87
N ASP A 131 -5.34 11.12 11.06
CA ASP A 131 -4.28 11.43 10.09
C ASP A 131 -2.91 11.51 10.78
N GLY A 132 -1.94 10.80 10.20
CA GLY A 132 -0.57 10.77 10.72
C GLY A 132 -0.35 9.95 11.99
N MET A 133 -1.39 9.35 12.57
CA MET A 133 -1.27 8.49 13.76
C MET A 133 -0.74 7.11 13.37
N PHE A 134 0.23 6.61 14.13
CA PHE A 134 0.77 5.27 14.01
C PHE A 134 0.29 4.37 15.15
N LEU A 135 -0.12 3.16 14.81
CA LEU A 135 -0.26 2.08 15.77
C LEU A 135 0.97 1.16 15.69
N PRO A 136 1.46 0.63 16.81
CA PRO A 136 2.56 -0.33 16.76
C PRO A 136 2.15 -1.56 15.94
N PRO A 137 3.07 -2.13 15.15
CA PRO A 137 2.81 -3.41 14.50
C PRO A 137 2.51 -4.47 15.55
N PRO A 138 1.69 -5.48 15.23
CA PRO A 138 1.44 -6.59 16.14
C PRO A 138 2.77 -7.25 16.52
N SER A 139 3.01 -7.45 17.82
CA SER A 139 4.26 -8.06 18.33
C SER A 139 4.41 -9.51 17.86
N GLN A 140 3.31 -10.22 17.75
CA GLN A 140 3.20 -11.56 17.15
C GLN A 140 1.80 -11.74 16.59
N MET A 141 1.71 -12.31 15.39
CA MET A 141 0.45 -12.77 14.83
C MET A 141 0.30 -14.27 15.05
N THR A 142 -0.86 -14.68 15.49
CA THR A 142 -1.20 -16.12 15.56
C THR A 142 -1.23 -16.73 14.15
N PRO A 143 -1.05 -18.06 14.02
CA PRO A 143 -1.20 -18.73 12.72
C PRO A 143 -2.56 -18.47 12.06
N GLU A 144 -3.62 -18.36 12.85
CA GLU A 144 -4.96 -18.05 12.39
C GLU A 144 -5.06 -16.64 11.80
N GLU A 145 -4.51 -15.64 12.47
CA GLU A 145 -4.45 -14.26 11.97
C GLU A 145 -3.63 -14.15 10.68
N GLN A 146 -2.48 -14.83 10.61
CA GLN A 146 -1.65 -14.88 9.39
C GLN A 146 -2.42 -15.52 8.23
N LYS A 147 -3.14 -16.62 8.48
CA LYS A 147 -3.97 -17.29 7.49
C LYS A 147 -5.12 -16.40 7.02
N GLN A 148 -5.76 -15.67 7.94
CA GLN A 148 -6.83 -14.74 7.62
C GLN A 148 -6.34 -13.61 6.73
N ILE A 149 -5.23 -12.94 7.10
CA ILE A 149 -4.64 -11.86 6.30
C ILE A 149 -4.26 -12.35 4.91
N LYS A 150 -3.66 -13.55 4.82
CA LYS A 150 -3.31 -14.16 3.54
C LYS A 150 -4.55 -14.41 2.67
N SER A 151 -5.62 -14.93 3.24
CA SER A 151 -6.90 -15.17 2.53
C SER A 151 -7.53 -13.87 2.03
N ILE A 152 -7.49 -12.81 2.86
CA ILE A 152 -7.99 -11.49 2.47
C ILE A 152 -7.12 -10.90 1.35
N ALA A 153 -5.80 -10.99 1.45
CA ALA A 153 -4.89 -10.52 0.40
C ALA A 153 -5.17 -11.21 -0.96
N GLU A 154 -5.33 -12.54 -0.94
CA GLU A 154 -5.67 -13.32 -2.14
C GLU A 154 -7.01 -12.92 -2.75
N LYS A 155 -8.02 -12.61 -1.92
CA LYS A 155 -9.33 -12.09 -2.36
C LYS A 155 -9.21 -10.81 -3.20
N TYR A 156 -8.22 -9.96 -2.87
CA TYR A 156 -7.96 -8.69 -3.57
C TYR A 156 -6.81 -8.78 -4.59
N GLY A 157 -6.41 -9.97 -4.98
CA GLY A 157 -5.43 -10.18 -6.04
C GLY A 157 -3.97 -10.04 -5.61
N GLN A 158 -3.68 -9.98 -4.31
CA GLN A 158 -2.34 -9.95 -3.76
C GLN A 158 -1.96 -11.33 -3.20
N LYS A 159 -0.80 -11.85 -3.61
CA LYS A 159 -0.24 -13.09 -3.07
C LYS A 159 0.90 -12.74 -2.11
N LEU A 160 0.79 -13.19 -0.86
CA LEU A 160 1.82 -13.03 0.17
C LEU A 160 2.79 -14.21 0.16
N TYR A 161 4.06 -13.92 0.46
CA TYR A 161 5.16 -14.88 0.56
C TYR A 161 5.80 -14.83 1.96
N PRO A 162 6.56 -15.88 2.35
CA PRO A 162 7.28 -15.87 3.62
C PRO A 162 8.21 -14.65 3.75
N PRO A 163 8.44 -14.12 4.98
CA PRO A 163 9.27 -12.94 5.20
C PRO A 163 10.69 -13.04 4.61
N ASN A 164 11.25 -14.25 4.59
CA ASN A 164 12.60 -14.54 4.06
C ASN A 164 12.64 -14.97 2.60
N TYR A 165 11.54 -14.80 1.86
CA TYR A 165 11.45 -15.26 0.46
C TYR A 165 12.43 -14.53 -0.48
N LEU A 166 12.80 -13.31 -0.16
CA LEU A 166 13.69 -12.45 -0.97
C LEU A 166 15.10 -12.31 -0.38
N ASP A 167 15.43 -13.10 0.64
CA ASP A 167 16.76 -13.11 1.28
C ASP A 167 17.76 -13.91 0.47
#